data_26e2c304bdd813715d179b041cc2fe5f
#
_entry.id   26e2c304bdd813715d179b041cc2fe5f
#
_cell.length_a   1.000
_cell.length_b   1.000
_cell.length_c   1.000
_cell.angle_alpha   90.00
_cell.angle_beta   90.00
_cell.angle_gamma   90.00
#
_symmetry.space_group_name_H-M   'P 1'
#
loop_
_entity.id
_entity.type
_entity.pdbx_description
1 polymer ?
#
loop_
_entity_poly.entity_id
_entity_poly.type
_entity_poly.pdbx_seq_one_letter_code
_entity_poly.pdbx_strand_id
1 'polypeptide(L)'
;MALGILNGMTMPEKRESAEHYHKVMEAIKLAFADTRTYVADPRYMKTKVSELLDPAYLAARRALITDRALEPRASDPHCGGTIYLCTADREGNMVSFIQSNYTTFGAGVAAPVRENSGFSLPGT
;
A
#
# COMPACT_ATOMS: atom_id res chain seq x y z
N MET A 1 7.58 -5.66 4.62
CA MET A 1 8.75 -4.81 4.29
C MET A 1 8.87 -3.62 5.24
N ALA A 2 7.96 -2.63 5.26
CA ALA A 2 8.09 -1.44 6.11
C ALA A 2 8.42 -1.75 7.58
N LEU A 3 7.68 -2.66 8.21
CA LEU A 3 7.96 -3.11 9.58
C LEU A 3 9.35 -3.76 9.73
N GLY A 4 9.80 -4.52 8.73
CA GLY A 4 11.13 -5.11 8.75
C GLY A 4 12.26 -4.07 8.61
N ILE A 5 12.02 -2.99 7.88
CA ILE A 5 12.92 -1.84 7.83
C ILE A 5 12.98 -1.16 9.21
N LEU A 6 11.81 -0.87 9.79
CA LEU A 6 11.69 -0.20 11.09
C LEU A 6 12.27 -1.01 12.25
N ASN A 7 12.10 -2.34 12.23
CA ASN A 7 12.54 -3.23 13.31
C ASN A 7 14.05 -3.16 13.60
N GLY A 8 14.86 -2.68 12.68
CA GLY A 8 16.29 -2.47 12.89
C GLY A 8 16.68 -1.02 13.15
N MET A 9 15.71 -0.12 13.39
CA MET A 9 15.98 1.29 13.68
C MET A 9 15.78 1.57 15.17
N THR A 10 16.64 2.42 15.72
CA THR A 10 16.38 3.02 17.04
C THR A 10 15.27 4.06 16.89
N MET A 11 14.12 3.79 17.46
CA MET A 11 13.00 4.72 17.46
C MET A 11 13.13 5.72 18.61
N PRO A 12 12.71 7.00 18.44
CA PRO A 12 12.73 7.98 19.51
C PRO A 12 11.74 7.59 20.62
N GLU A 13 12.11 7.90 21.88
CA GLU A 13 11.25 7.63 23.05
C GLU A 13 9.90 8.35 22.95
N LYS A 14 9.93 9.60 22.47
CA LYS A 14 8.71 10.37 22.27
C LYS A 14 8.03 9.92 20.99
N ARG A 15 6.94 9.19 21.14
CA ARG A 15 6.00 8.90 20.06
C ARG A 15 5.43 10.22 19.50
N GLU A 16 5.03 10.21 18.22
CA GLU A 16 4.45 11.39 17.56
C GLU A 16 5.41 12.60 17.46
N SER A 17 6.72 12.38 17.63
CA SER A 17 7.71 13.39 17.30
C SER A 17 7.96 13.47 15.79
N ALA A 18 8.51 14.58 15.30
CA ALA A 18 8.90 14.74 13.90
C ALA A 18 9.85 13.63 13.44
N GLU A 19 10.81 13.25 14.29
CA GLU A 19 11.75 12.16 14.03
C GLU A 19 11.03 10.81 13.92
N HIS A 20 10.04 10.55 14.80
CA HIS A 20 9.24 9.32 14.74
C HIS A 20 8.50 9.21 13.41
N TYR A 21 7.76 10.26 13.03
CA TYR A 21 7.03 10.28 11.76
C TYR A 21 7.95 10.21 10.56
N HIS A 22 9.09 10.90 10.59
CA HIS A 22 10.08 10.85 9.52
C HIS A 22 10.54 9.40 9.27
N LYS A 23 10.99 8.68 10.28
CA LYS A 23 11.44 7.29 10.16
C LYS A 23 10.35 6.36 9.63
N VAL A 24 9.13 6.51 10.16
CA VAL A 24 7.97 5.71 9.71
C VAL A 24 7.64 5.99 8.24
N MET A 25 7.57 7.27 7.86
CA MET A 25 7.24 7.66 6.49
C MET A 25 8.29 7.21 5.49
N GLU A 26 9.58 7.36 5.80
CA GLU A 26 10.65 6.93 4.92
C GLU A 26 10.67 5.40 4.74
N ALA A 27 10.46 4.64 5.80
CA ALA A 27 10.34 3.18 5.71
C ALA A 27 9.14 2.74 4.84
N ILE A 28 8.01 3.43 4.97
CA ILE A 28 6.82 3.18 4.13
C ILE A 28 7.11 3.53 2.67
N LYS A 29 7.72 4.68 2.39
CA LYS A 29 8.07 5.10 1.03
C LYS A 29 8.95 4.08 0.32
N LEU A 30 9.98 3.58 0.99
CA LEU A 30 10.86 2.53 0.46
C LEU A 30 10.11 1.23 0.21
N ALA A 31 9.28 0.80 1.15
CA ALA A 31 8.48 -0.42 1.00
C ALA A 31 7.49 -0.31 -0.17
N PHE A 32 6.85 0.85 -0.35
CA PHE A 32 5.94 1.08 -1.48
C PHE A 32 6.67 1.13 -2.82
N ALA A 33 7.86 1.73 -2.88
CA ALA A 33 8.66 1.74 -4.11
C ALA A 33 8.99 0.32 -4.57
N ASP A 34 9.40 -0.55 -3.64
CA ASP A 34 9.70 -1.94 -3.94
C ASP A 34 8.44 -2.75 -4.28
N THR A 35 7.37 -2.55 -3.52
CA THR A 35 6.10 -3.26 -3.77
C THR A 35 5.54 -2.94 -5.15
N ARG A 36 5.57 -1.68 -5.57
CA ARG A 36 5.11 -1.27 -6.90
C ARG A 36 5.97 -1.84 -8.04
N THR A 37 7.25 -2.07 -7.77
CA THR A 37 8.20 -2.55 -8.77
C THR A 37 8.18 -4.07 -8.89
N TYR A 38 8.07 -4.79 -7.78
CA TYR A 38 8.35 -6.22 -7.73
C TYR A 38 7.14 -7.09 -7.42
N VAL A 39 6.09 -6.55 -6.77
CA VAL A 39 4.93 -7.35 -6.38
C VAL A 39 3.86 -7.33 -7.46
N ALA A 40 3.51 -8.52 -7.91
CA ALA A 40 2.49 -8.77 -8.91
C ALA A 40 1.83 -10.13 -8.64
N ASP A 41 1.05 -10.65 -9.58
CA ASP A 41 0.61 -12.05 -9.54
C ASP A 41 1.85 -12.96 -9.39
N PRO A 42 1.89 -13.88 -8.42
CA PRO A 42 3.04 -14.74 -8.16
C PRO A 42 3.57 -15.49 -9.39
N ARG A 43 2.71 -15.77 -10.36
CA ARG A 43 3.08 -16.44 -11.62
C ARG A 43 3.98 -15.58 -12.51
N TYR A 44 3.96 -14.27 -12.33
CA TYR A 44 4.70 -13.30 -13.13
C TYR A 44 5.79 -12.55 -12.37
N MET A 45 5.87 -12.76 -11.06
CA MET A 45 6.91 -12.15 -10.24
C MET A 45 8.29 -12.70 -10.62
N LYS A 46 9.23 -11.79 -10.88
CA LYS A 46 10.64 -12.13 -11.13
C LYS A 46 11.45 -12.25 -9.83
N THR A 47 11.01 -11.55 -8.79
CA THR A 47 11.64 -11.51 -7.46
C THR A 47 10.77 -12.27 -6.48
N LYS A 48 11.37 -13.15 -5.69
CA LYS A 48 10.64 -13.92 -4.67
C LYS A 48 10.29 -13.03 -3.48
N VAL A 49 9.17 -13.30 -2.83
CA VAL A 49 8.78 -12.61 -1.59
C VAL A 49 9.85 -12.75 -0.50
N SER A 50 10.50 -13.93 -0.41
CA SER A 50 11.59 -14.19 0.53
C SER A 50 12.80 -13.25 0.31
N GLU A 51 13.09 -12.88 -0.93
CA GLU A 51 14.18 -11.94 -1.26
C GLU A 51 13.84 -10.52 -0.83
N LEU A 52 12.58 -10.11 -1.00
CA LEU A 52 12.09 -8.79 -0.54
C LEU A 52 12.01 -8.68 0.99
N LEU A 53 11.93 -9.81 1.68
CA LEU A 53 11.89 -9.89 3.14
C LEU A 53 13.22 -10.33 3.75
N ASP A 54 14.25 -10.50 2.92
CA ASP A 54 15.57 -10.90 3.39
C ASP A 54 16.15 -9.84 4.35
N PRO A 55 16.71 -10.25 5.50
CA PRO A 55 17.26 -9.32 6.49
C PRO A 55 18.35 -8.41 5.96
N ALA A 56 19.23 -8.91 5.07
CA ALA A 56 20.30 -8.12 4.48
C ALA A 56 19.73 -7.08 3.50
N TYR A 57 18.71 -7.46 2.71
CA TYR A 57 18.00 -6.53 1.84
C TYR A 57 17.32 -5.43 2.64
N LEU A 58 16.57 -5.78 3.69
CA LEU A 58 15.90 -4.82 4.56
C LEU A 58 16.89 -3.88 5.27
N ALA A 59 18.07 -4.38 5.66
CA ALA A 59 19.13 -3.56 6.22
C ALA A 59 19.70 -2.57 5.19
N ALA A 60 19.90 -3.00 3.95
CA ALA A 60 20.34 -2.12 2.87
C ALA A 60 19.31 -1.01 2.58
N ARG A 61 18.02 -1.35 2.57
CA ARG A 61 16.95 -0.35 2.42
C ARG A 61 16.90 0.63 3.58
N ARG A 62 17.08 0.15 4.82
CA ARG A 62 17.18 0.98 6.02
C ARG A 62 18.32 1.98 5.96
N ALA A 63 19.48 1.57 5.44
CA ALA A 63 20.66 2.42 5.32
C ALA A 63 20.43 3.65 4.40
N LEU A 64 19.39 3.65 3.57
CA LEU A 64 19.03 4.80 2.75
C LEU A 64 18.30 5.89 3.54
N ILE A 65 17.75 5.58 4.71
CA ILE A 65 17.02 6.54 5.53
C ILE A 65 18.03 7.41 6.29
N THR A 66 18.02 8.69 5.98
CA THR A 66 18.84 9.72 6.60
C THR A 66 17.95 10.72 7.35
N ASP A 67 18.50 11.84 7.75
CA ASP A 67 17.78 12.99 8.33
C ASP A 67 16.97 13.80 7.29
N ARG A 68 17.17 13.49 6.00
CA ARG A 68 16.47 14.15 4.89
C ARG A 68 15.44 13.24 4.28
N ALA A 69 14.36 13.85 3.82
CA ALA A 69 13.31 13.14 3.08
C ALA A 69 13.87 12.56 1.78
N LEU A 70 13.64 11.27 1.54
CA LEU A 70 13.94 10.64 0.26
C LEU A 70 12.98 11.18 -0.81
N GLU A 71 13.48 11.47 -1.99
CA GLU A 71 12.62 11.78 -3.14
C GLU A 71 11.88 10.50 -3.55
N PRO A 72 10.53 10.48 -3.55
CA PRO A 72 9.80 9.34 -4.07
C PRO A 72 10.01 9.30 -5.58
N ARG A 73 10.63 8.27 -6.10
CA ARG A 73 10.62 8.03 -7.55
C ARG A 73 9.18 7.72 -7.95
N ALA A 74 8.65 8.59 -8.80
CA ALA A 74 7.38 8.53 -9.50
C ALA A 74 6.22 7.85 -8.72
N SER A 75 5.47 8.64 -7.95
CA SER A 75 4.13 8.22 -7.55
C SER A 75 3.17 8.56 -8.68
N ASP A 76 2.26 7.63 -9.00
CA ASP A 76 1.12 7.89 -9.85
C ASP A 76 0.26 9.01 -9.22
N PRO A 77 0.00 10.13 -9.89
CA PRO A 77 -0.84 11.21 -9.38
C PRO A 77 -2.32 10.83 -9.23
N HIS A 78 -2.72 9.65 -9.73
CA HIS A 78 -4.09 9.13 -9.66
C HIS A 78 -4.27 8.20 -8.45
N CYS A 79 -4.21 8.75 -7.24
CA CYS A 79 -4.59 8.02 -6.03
C CYS A 79 -6.10 7.77 -6.04
N GLY A 80 -6.51 6.50 -6.15
CA GLY A 80 -7.90 6.09 -6.05
C GLY A 80 -8.47 6.25 -4.63
N GLY A 81 -9.78 6.46 -4.53
CA GLY A 81 -10.50 6.56 -3.27
C GLY A 81 -10.73 5.18 -2.63
N THR A 82 -10.42 5.06 -1.36
CA THR A 82 -10.80 3.93 -0.52
C THR A 82 -11.90 4.37 0.44
N ILE A 83 -12.98 3.60 0.53
CA ILE A 83 -14.05 3.82 1.51
C ILE A 83 -13.92 2.80 2.63
N TYR A 84 -14.00 3.28 3.87
CA TYR A 84 -14.14 2.47 5.07
C TYR A 84 -15.40 2.87 5.82
N LEU A 85 -16.16 1.89 6.27
CA LEU A 85 -17.29 2.09 7.16
C LEU A 85 -17.31 1.04 8.27
N CYS A 86 -17.82 1.41 9.41
CA CYS A 86 -18.14 0.48 10.48
C CYS A 86 -19.55 0.75 11.01
N THR A 87 -20.22 -0.30 11.39
CA THR A 87 -21.56 -0.24 12.01
C THR A 87 -21.61 -1.17 13.21
N ALA A 88 -22.45 -0.86 14.18
CA ALA A 88 -22.74 -1.74 15.33
C ALA A 88 -24.23 -1.70 15.63
N ASP A 89 -24.77 -2.82 16.07
CA ASP A 89 -26.14 -2.93 16.56
C ASP A 89 -26.19 -2.92 18.12
N ARG A 90 -27.39 -2.97 18.67
CA ARG A 90 -27.60 -2.99 20.13
C ARG A 90 -27.22 -4.32 20.77
N GLU A 91 -27.17 -5.39 20.00
CA GLU A 91 -26.78 -6.74 20.40
C GLU A 91 -25.26 -6.91 20.48
N GLY A 92 -24.48 -5.88 20.07
CA GLY A 92 -23.01 -5.89 20.09
C GLY A 92 -22.38 -6.50 18.85
N ASN A 93 -23.15 -6.80 17.79
CA ASN A 93 -22.58 -7.19 16.50
C ASN A 93 -21.92 -5.97 15.86
N MET A 94 -20.75 -6.17 15.27
CA MET A 94 -19.98 -5.11 14.60
C MET A 94 -19.62 -5.55 13.19
N VAL A 95 -19.73 -4.63 12.25
CA VAL A 95 -19.26 -4.80 10.87
C VAL A 95 -18.17 -3.78 10.62
N SER A 96 -17.04 -4.27 10.16
CA SER A 96 -15.93 -3.46 9.63
C SER A 96 -15.82 -3.76 8.14
N PHE A 97 -16.09 -2.76 7.33
CA PHE A 97 -16.15 -2.93 5.87
C PHE A 97 -15.22 -1.92 5.19
N ILE A 98 -14.42 -2.42 4.29
CA ILE A 98 -13.52 -1.60 3.47
C ILE A 98 -13.69 -2.00 2.01
N GLN A 99 -13.80 -1.01 1.14
CA GLN A 99 -13.88 -1.22 -0.29
C GLN A 99 -12.94 -0.26 -1.03
N SER A 100 -12.15 -0.81 -1.93
CA SER A 100 -11.26 -0.03 -2.79
C SER A 100 -11.00 -0.79 -4.09
N ASN A 101 -10.99 -0.05 -5.18
CA ASN A 101 -10.46 -0.53 -6.45
C ASN A 101 -8.99 -0.13 -6.64
N TYR A 102 -8.36 0.43 -5.61
CA TYR A 102 -7.02 0.99 -5.61
C TYR A 102 -6.90 2.29 -6.41
N THR A 103 -7.12 2.26 -7.72
CA THR A 103 -7.33 3.44 -8.58
C THR A 103 -8.82 3.61 -8.85
N THR A 104 -9.25 4.78 -9.32
CA THR A 104 -10.68 5.15 -9.49
C THR A 104 -11.50 4.05 -10.19
N PHE A 105 -10.94 3.43 -11.23
CA PHE A 105 -11.58 2.35 -11.99
C PHE A 105 -10.81 1.02 -11.93
N GLY A 106 -10.00 0.81 -10.89
CA GLY A 106 -9.19 -0.40 -10.74
C GLY A 106 -8.19 -0.56 -11.90
N ALA A 107 -8.22 -1.72 -12.55
CA ALA A 107 -7.35 -2.01 -13.68
C ALA A 107 -7.71 -1.23 -14.97
N GLY A 108 -8.80 -0.47 -14.98
CA GLY A 108 -9.28 0.22 -16.18
C GLY A 108 -9.81 -0.71 -17.27
N VAL A 109 -10.05 -1.98 -16.95
CA VAL A 109 -10.59 -2.98 -17.87
C VAL A 109 -12.07 -3.17 -17.61
N ALA A 110 -12.91 -2.80 -18.57
CA ALA A 110 -14.33 -3.07 -18.50
C ALA A 110 -14.62 -4.50 -18.99
N ALA A 111 -15.50 -5.21 -18.29
CA ALA A 111 -16.01 -6.48 -18.79
C ALA A 111 -16.84 -6.25 -20.07
N PRO A 112 -16.75 -7.12 -21.07
CA PRO A 112 -17.59 -7.01 -22.25
C PRO A 112 -19.06 -7.12 -21.84
N VAL A 113 -19.86 -6.13 -22.25
CA VAL A 113 -21.31 -6.13 -22.03
C VAL A 113 -21.92 -7.25 -22.87
N ARG A 114 -22.53 -8.25 -22.23
CA ARG A 114 -23.37 -9.22 -22.93
C ARG A 114 -24.71 -8.56 -23.19
N GLU A 115 -25.19 -8.63 -24.43
CA GLU A 115 -26.45 -7.99 -24.86
C GLU A 115 -27.71 -8.37 -24.05
N ASN A 116 -27.63 -9.37 -23.18
CA ASN A 116 -28.75 -9.85 -22.36
C ASN A 116 -28.52 -9.76 -20.84
N SER A 117 -27.60 -8.92 -20.36
CA SER A 117 -27.31 -8.83 -18.93
C SER A 117 -28.32 -8.01 -18.12
N GLY A 118 -29.27 -7.33 -18.77
CA GLY A 118 -30.22 -6.43 -18.09
C GLY A 118 -29.60 -5.21 -17.42
N PHE A 119 -28.28 -5.03 -17.61
CA PHE A 119 -27.52 -3.91 -17.04
C PHE A 119 -27.20 -2.92 -18.15
N SER A 120 -27.87 -1.77 -18.16
CA SER A 120 -27.52 -0.64 -19.02
C SER A 120 -26.68 0.36 -18.23
N LEU A 121 -25.53 0.72 -18.76
CA LEU A 121 -24.77 1.87 -18.24
C LEU A 121 -25.53 3.14 -18.63
N PRO A 122 -25.82 4.07 -17.68
CA PRO A 122 -26.42 5.35 -18.04
C PRO A 122 -25.39 6.15 -18.86
N GLY A 123 -25.75 6.50 -20.11
CA GLY A 123 -25.01 7.45 -20.92
C GLY A 123 -24.26 6.90 -22.14
N THR A 124 -24.71 5.83 -22.75
CA THR A 124 -24.33 5.45 -24.14
C THR A 124 -25.41 5.81 -25.10
#